data_b7232aa4451ef55a0309fddc3eb43e9b
#
_entry.id   b7232aa4451ef55a0309fddc3eb43e9b
#
_cell.length_a   1.000
_cell.length_b   1.000
_cell.length_c   1.000
_cell.angle_alpha   90.00
_cell.angle_beta   90.00
_cell.angle_gamma   90.00
#
_symmetry.space_group_name_H-M   'P 1'
#
loop_
_entity.id
_entity.type
_entity.pdbx_description
1 polymer ?
#
loop_
_entity_poly.entity_id
_entity_poly.type
_entity_poly.pdbx_seq_one_letter_code
_entity_poly.pdbx_strand_id
1 'polypeptide(L)'
;MQNSTQAANAWRILFLLFLANLFNFFDRTIPAIIIEPIRMEWHLSDFQLGIVGTAFTIVYAIAGLPLGRMADTGSRSKLMGWGLATWSALTAVNGLVGSFWSFLIVRMGIGIGEASYAPAANSLIGDLFPAHRRARAMGIFMLGLPLGLLLAFFTIGAMVKAFDSWRAPFFIAAVPGLILAIFMFFIKEPKRGAAETVQVSQEKVDKPIRRILAVPTFLWLVMAGLCFNFATYACNSFLVPMLQRYFLMPLQEAAVATGMIVGVTGLVGLTLGGWIADKIHQRVANGRLLFAAFSLIISTLCTAWALHAGRIEIGVFVAVFSVGWLFAYNFYTCVYTAIQDVVEPRLRATAMALFFAGLYLLGGGLGPVVVGGLSDHFAHTAMLSAGAEQMTEAFKAVGLH
;
A
#
# COMPACT_ATOMS: atom_id res chain seq x y z
N MET A 1 36.29 19.45 -3.63
CA MET A 1 35.38 19.49 -4.80
C MET A 1 34.79 18.12 -5.14
N GLN A 2 35.52 17.01 -5.17
CA GLN A 2 34.95 15.67 -5.47
C GLN A 2 33.82 15.21 -4.51
N ASN A 3 33.94 15.49 -3.20
CA ASN A 3 32.93 15.11 -2.21
C ASN A 3 31.57 15.85 -2.36
N SER A 4 31.59 17.10 -2.78
CA SER A 4 30.39 17.90 -3.00
C SER A 4 29.59 17.44 -4.23
N THR A 5 30.28 17.07 -5.30
CA THR A 5 29.67 16.56 -6.54
C THR A 5 29.09 15.17 -6.34
N GLN A 6 29.75 14.30 -5.58
CA GLN A 6 29.22 12.98 -5.23
C GLN A 6 27.96 13.07 -4.34
N ALA A 7 27.98 13.97 -3.34
CA ALA A 7 26.82 14.20 -2.49
C ALA A 7 25.64 14.76 -3.29
N ALA A 8 25.85 15.73 -4.17
CA ALA A 8 24.80 16.28 -5.03
C ALA A 8 24.20 15.20 -5.95
N ASN A 9 25.03 14.30 -6.46
CA ASN A 9 24.57 13.20 -7.32
C ASN A 9 23.72 12.17 -6.53
N ALA A 10 24.07 11.87 -5.28
CA ALA A 10 23.29 10.99 -4.41
C ALA A 10 21.86 11.53 -4.16
N TRP A 11 21.74 12.84 -3.91
CA TRP A 11 20.43 13.47 -3.71
C TRP A 11 19.58 13.52 -4.99
N ARG A 12 20.20 13.72 -6.16
CA ARG A 12 19.51 13.64 -7.46
C ARG A 12 18.96 12.23 -7.72
N ILE A 13 19.77 11.20 -7.45
CA ILE A 13 19.33 9.81 -7.56
C ILE A 13 18.18 9.55 -6.58
N LEU A 14 18.28 9.99 -5.32
CA LEU A 14 17.22 9.86 -4.34
C LEU A 14 15.91 10.51 -4.80
N PHE A 15 16.00 11.70 -5.42
CA PHE A 15 14.81 12.38 -5.96
C PHE A 15 14.14 11.58 -7.08
N LEU A 16 14.92 10.98 -7.99
CA LEU A 16 14.39 10.08 -9.01
C LEU A 16 13.73 8.84 -8.40
N LEU A 17 14.36 8.24 -7.39
CA LEU A 17 13.79 7.12 -6.66
C LEU A 17 12.49 7.52 -5.92
N PHE A 18 12.47 8.69 -5.29
CA PHE A 18 11.26 9.22 -4.66
C PHE A 18 10.12 9.40 -5.68
N LEU A 19 10.38 10.02 -6.83
CA LEU A 19 9.37 10.19 -7.88
C LEU A 19 8.84 8.85 -8.40
N ALA A 20 9.71 7.88 -8.65
CA ALA A 20 9.29 6.57 -9.08
C ALA A 20 8.46 5.84 -8.00
N ASN A 21 8.80 6.01 -6.71
CA ASN A 21 8.00 5.48 -5.60
C ASN A 21 6.63 6.15 -5.52
N LEU A 22 6.56 7.47 -5.73
CA LEU A 22 5.32 8.23 -5.77
C LEU A 22 4.40 7.70 -6.88
N PHE A 23 4.90 7.55 -8.12
CA PHE A 23 4.11 7.03 -9.22
C PHE A 23 3.78 5.54 -9.06
N ASN A 24 4.62 4.75 -8.39
CA ASN A 24 4.29 3.37 -8.04
C ASN A 24 3.02 3.29 -7.18
N PHE A 25 2.91 4.11 -6.14
CA PHE A 25 1.71 4.16 -5.31
C PHE A 25 0.52 4.84 -5.98
N PHE A 26 0.78 5.80 -6.86
CA PHE A 26 -0.27 6.38 -7.71
C PHE A 26 -0.92 5.30 -8.58
N ASP A 27 -0.12 4.53 -9.34
CA ASP A 27 -0.58 3.49 -10.26
C ASP A 27 -1.35 2.37 -9.54
N ARG A 28 -0.89 1.97 -8.35
CA ARG A 28 -1.58 0.99 -7.50
C ARG A 28 -2.97 1.43 -7.09
N THR A 29 -3.16 2.72 -6.92
CA THR A 29 -4.39 3.30 -6.38
C THR A 29 -5.45 3.50 -7.48
N ILE A 30 -5.04 3.61 -8.75
CA ILE A 30 -5.99 3.83 -9.87
C ILE A 30 -7.16 2.84 -9.83
N PRO A 31 -6.96 1.51 -9.78
CA PRO A 31 -8.09 0.57 -9.80
C PRO A 31 -9.05 0.75 -8.62
N ALA A 32 -8.54 1.01 -7.42
CA ALA A 32 -9.39 1.19 -6.25
C ALA A 32 -10.36 2.39 -6.39
N ILE A 33 -9.95 3.41 -7.13
CA ILE A 33 -10.78 4.61 -7.36
C ILE A 33 -11.81 4.36 -8.48
N ILE A 34 -11.38 3.74 -9.58
CA ILE A 34 -12.23 3.58 -10.78
C ILE A 34 -12.91 2.21 -10.86
N ILE A 35 -12.84 1.43 -9.79
CA ILE A 35 -13.37 0.05 -9.78
C ILE A 35 -14.87 0.01 -10.04
N GLU A 36 -15.60 1.03 -9.57
CA GLU A 36 -17.06 1.12 -9.76
C GLU A 36 -17.46 1.35 -11.22
N PRO A 37 -16.88 2.32 -11.96
CA PRO A 37 -17.08 2.41 -13.40
C PRO A 37 -16.78 1.11 -14.17
N ILE A 38 -15.71 0.41 -13.80
CA ILE A 38 -15.35 -0.90 -14.40
C ILE A 38 -16.42 -1.94 -14.08
N ARG A 39 -16.88 -2.00 -12.82
CA ARG A 39 -17.94 -2.90 -12.40
C ARG A 39 -19.22 -2.70 -13.21
N MET A 40 -19.61 -1.46 -13.41
CA MET A 40 -20.82 -1.13 -14.16
C MET A 40 -20.71 -1.49 -15.64
N GLU A 41 -19.55 -1.25 -16.27
CA GLU A 41 -19.33 -1.55 -17.69
C GLU A 41 -19.31 -3.07 -17.96
N TRP A 42 -18.70 -3.87 -17.05
CA TRP A 42 -18.54 -5.33 -17.26
C TRP A 42 -19.47 -6.18 -16.40
N HIS A 43 -20.41 -5.56 -15.67
CA HIS A 43 -21.39 -6.23 -14.80
C HIS A 43 -20.74 -7.17 -13.77
N LEU A 44 -19.64 -6.71 -13.11
CA LEU A 44 -18.87 -7.53 -12.19
C LEU A 44 -19.56 -7.65 -10.82
N SER A 45 -19.33 -8.79 -10.15
CA SER A 45 -19.63 -8.97 -8.73
C SER A 45 -18.56 -8.34 -7.83
N ASP A 46 -18.88 -8.07 -6.57
CA ASP A 46 -17.93 -7.54 -5.59
C ASP A 46 -16.83 -8.57 -5.27
N PHE A 47 -17.12 -9.85 -5.35
CA PHE A 47 -16.10 -10.91 -5.30
C PHE A 47 -15.06 -10.77 -6.42
N GLN A 48 -15.48 -10.51 -7.66
CA GLN A 48 -14.57 -10.28 -8.78
C GLN A 48 -13.74 -9.01 -8.57
N LEU A 49 -14.30 -7.93 -8.01
CA LEU A 49 -13.56 -6.74 -7.66
C LEU A 49 -12.48 -7.03 -6.61
N GLY A 50 -12.81 -7.83 -5.60
CA GLY A 50 -11.86 -8.29 -4.59
C GLY A 50 -10.70 -9.09 -5.20
N ILE A 51 -10.98 -9.96 -6.20
CA ILE A 51 -9.94 -10.72 -6.91
C ILE A 51 -8.90 -9.81 -7.58
N VAL A 52 -9.30 -8.65 -8.11
CA VAL A 52 -8.35 -7.72 -8.77
C VAL A 52 -7.25 -7.25 -7.81
N GLY A 53 -7.62 -6.84 -6.60
CA GLY A 53 -6.66 -6.42 -5.56
C GLY A 53 -5.84 -7.57 -5.01
N THR A 54 -6.50 -8.71 -4.78
CA THR A 54 -5.89 -9.94 -4.27
C THR A 54 -4.84 -10.49 -5.22
N ALA A 55 -5.15 -10.65 -6.51
CA ALA A 55 -4.25 -11.23 -7.49
C ALA A 55 -2.98 -10.37 -7.66
N PHE A 56 -3.13 -9.05 -7.72
CA PHE A 56 -2.00 -8.13 -7.74
C PHE A 56 -1.09 -8.32 -6.53
N THR A 57 -1.67 -8.33 -5.31
CA THR A 57 -0.92 -8.42 -4.06
C THR A 57 -0.15 -9.73 -3.93
N ILE A 58 -0.77 -10.86 -4.28
CA ILE A 58 -0.15 -12.18 -4.24
C ILE A 58 1.00 -12.26 -5.25
N VAL A 59 0.77 -11.84 -6.50
CA VAL A 59 1.80 -11.88 -7.54
C VAL A 59 2.97 -10.97 -7.21
N TYR A 60 2.70 -9.76 -6.71
CA TYR A 60 3.73 -8.84 -6.22
C TYR A 60 4.60 -9.49 -5.12
N ALA A 61 3.98 -10.12 -4.13
CA ALA A 61 4.70 -10.77 -3.03
C ALA A 61 5.56 -11.95 -3.51
N ILE A 62 5.03 -12.81 -4.40
CA ILE A 62 5.76 -13.96 -4.93
C ILE A 62 6.92 -13.50 -5.82
N ALA A 63 6.67 -12.56 -6.74
CA ALA A 63 7.68 -12.04 -7.65
C ALA A 63 8.79 -11.26 -6.92
N GLY A 64 8.47 -10.62 -5.79
CA GLY A 64 9.42 -9.87 -5.00
C GLY A 64 10.62 -10.68 -4.49
N LEU A 65 10.44 -11.98 -4.23
CA LEU A 65 11.51 -12.86 -3.76
C LEU A 65 12.63 -13.05 -4.80
N PRO A 66 12.36 -13.54 -6.04
CA PRO A 66 13.39 -13.69 -7.06
C PRO A 66 13.94 -12.34 -7.53
N LEU A 67 13.10 -11.30 -7.65
CA LEU A 67 13.52 -9.97 -8.07
C LEU A 67 14.41 -9.28 -7.03
N GLY A 68 14.16 -9.52 -5.73
CA GLY A 68 15.05 -9.09 -4.66
C GLY A 68 16.45 -9.72 -4.78
N ARG A 69 16.53 -11.02 -5.08
CA ARG A 69 17.82 -11.68 -5.36
C ARG A 69 18.53 -11.11 -6.60
N MET A 70 17.77 -10.82 -7.65
CA MET A 70 18.33 -10.14 -8.83
C MET A 70 18.86 -8.74 -8.49
N ALA A 71 18.21 -8.01 -7.60
CA ALA A 71 18.69 -6.74 -7.08
C ALA A 71 20.01 -6.90 -6.30
N ASP A 72 20.19 -8.00 -5.58
CA ASP A 72 21.40 -8.26 -4.80
C ASP A 72 22.60 -8.68 -5.67
N THR A 73 22.39 -9.34 -6.80
CA THR A 73 23.45 -9.90 -7.64
C THR A 73 23.71 -9.13 -8.92
N GLY A 74 22.68 -8.47 -9.47
CA GLY A 74 22.71 -7.77 -10.76
C GLY A 74 22.82 -6.26 -10.64
N SER A 75 22.61 -5.54 -11.75
CA SER A 75 22.50 -4.09 -11.78
C SER A 75 21.13 -3.64 -11.30
N ARG A 76 21.09 -2.88 -10.21
CA ARG A 76 19.87 -2.34 -9.60
C ARG A 76 19.20 -1.31 -10.50
N SER A 77 19.98 -0.45 -11.14
CA SER A 77 19.47 0.58 -12.05
C SER A 77 18.78 -0.03 -13.26
N LYS A 78 19.39 -1.07 -13.87
CA LYS A 78 18.77 -1.80 -15.00
C LYS A 78 17.52 -2.56 -14.56
N LEU A 79 17.54 -3.20 -13.39
CA LEU A 79 16.39 -3.92 -12.85
C LEU A 79 15.22 -2.95 -12.59
N MET A 80 15.46 -1.81 -11.96
CA MET A 80 14.47 -0.77 -11.76
C MET A 80 13.99 -0.15 -13.08
N GLY A 81 14.89 0.10 -14.02
CA GLY A 81 14.56 0.64 -15.34
C GLY A 81 13.62 -0.27 -16.13
N TRP A 82 13.95 -1.56 -16.23
CA TRP A 82 13.08 -2.55 -16.88
C TRP A 82 11.76 -2.77 -16.13
N GLY A 83 11.81 -2.86 -14.80
CA GLY A 83 10.61 -2.96 -13.98
C GLY A 83 9.66 -1.79 -14.22
N LEU A 84 10.18 -0.56 -14.14
CA LEU A 84 9.43 0.68 -14.34
C LEU A 84 8.87 0.79 -15.76
N ALA A 85 9.66 0.45 -16.79
CA ALA A 85 9.20 0.41 -18.17
C ALA A 85 8.06 -0.62 -18.37
N THR A 86 8.23 -1.81 -17.80
CA THR A 86 7.25 -2.88 -17.93
C THR A 86 5.94 -2.52 -17.24
N TRP A 87 5.97 -2.10 -15.96
CA TRP A 87 4.70 -1.78 -15.29
C TRP A 87 4.02 -0.56 -15.91
N SER A 88 4.77 0.48 -16.32
CA SER A 88 4.17 1.66 -16.95
C SER A 88 3.56 1.34 -18.32
N ALA A 89 4.22 0.51 -19.13
CA ALA A 89 3.65 0.03 -20.38
C ALA A 89 2.38 -0.80 -20.15
N LEU A 90 2.39 -1.69 -19.16
CA LEU A 90 1.22 -2.48 -18.79
C LEU A 90 0.12 -1.60 -18.17
N THR A 91 0.47 -0.53 -17.46
CA THR A 91 -0.52 0.46 -17.00
C THR A 91 -1.23 1.10 -18.18
N ALA A 92 -0.51 1.49 -19.24
CA ALA A 92 -1.16 1.96 -20.48
C ALA A 92 -2.05 0.87 -21.12
N VAL A 93 -1.60 -0.39 -21.16
CA VAL A 93 -2.39 -1.52 -21.67
C VAL A 93 -3.67 -1.73 -20.88
N ASN A 94 -3.71 -1.44 -19.57
CA ASN A 94 -4.96 -1.45 -18.79
C ASN A 94 -6.02 -0.50 -19.33
N GLY A 95 -5.63 0.60 -19.97
CA GLY A 95 -6.55 1.51 -20.66
C GLY A 95 -7.15 0.94 -21.95
N LEU A 96 -6.58 -0.16 -22.49
CA LEU A 96 -7.01 -0.79 -23.76
C LEU A 96 -7.81 -2.08 -23.56
N VAL A 97 -7.84 -2.63 -22.34
CA VAL A 97 -8.50 -3.92 -22.07
C VAL A 97 -10.03 -3.80 -22.20
N GLY A 98 -10.66 -4.84 -22.76
CA GLY A 98 -12.10 -4.92 -22.98
C GLY A 98 -12.83 -5.95 -22.12
N SER A 99 -12.15 -6.62 -21.19
CA SER A 99 -12.75 -7.64 -20.33
C SER A 99 -12.08 -7.75 -18.96
N PHE A 100 -12.83 -8.29 -17.99
CA PHE A 100 -12.31 -8.59 -16.65
C PHE A 100 -11.03 -9.43 -16.67
N TRP A 101 -10.99 -10.50 -17.47
CA TRP A 101 -9.85 -11.41 -17.50
C TRP A 101 -8.60 -10.76 -18.08
N SER A 102 -8.75 -9.97 -19.15
CA SER A 102 -7.61 -9.21 -19.70
C SER A 102 -7.10 -8.17 -18.71
N PHE A 103 -8.00 -7.48 -17.99
CA PHE A 103 -7.64 -6.55 -16.94
C PHE A 103 -6.86 -7.23 -15.82
N LEU A 104 -7.35 -8.39 -15.35
CA LEU A 104 -6.72 -9.16 -14.28
C LEU A 104 -5.30 -9.61 -14.66
N ILE A 105 -5.13 -10.15 -15.86
CA ILE A 105 -3.81 -10.61 -16.36
C ILE A 105 -2.82 -9.44 -16.44
N VAL A 106 -3.26 -8.30 -16.98
CA VAL A 106 -2.42 -7.11 -17.07
C VAL A 106 -2.04 -6.60 -15.68
N ARG A 107 -3.00 -6.59 -14.73
CA ARG A 107 -2.74 -6.23 -13.32
C ARG A 107 -1.71 -7.13 -12.65
N MET A 108 -1.77 -8.44 -12.90
CA MET A 108 -0.75 -9.39 -12.43
C MET A 108 0.64 -9.07 -13.02
N GLY A 109 0.71 -8.75 -14.30
CA GLY A 109 1.94 -8.31 -14.97
C GLY A 109 2.52 -7.02 -14.37
N ILE A 110 1.67 -6.04 -14.06
CA ILE A 110 2.06 -4.81 -13.35
C ILE A 110 2.69 -5.18 -12.00
N GLY A 111 2.05 -6.09 -11.24
CA GLY A 111 2.56 -6.56 -9.94
C GLY A 111 3.97 -7.15 -10.01
N ILE A 112 4.30 -7.89 -11.08
CA ILE A 112 5.66 -8.41 -11.33
C ILE A 112 6.64 -7.23 -11.57
N GLY A 113 6.29 -6.30 -12.45
CA GLY A 113 7.14 -5.14 -12.75
C GLY A 113 7.45 -4.31 -11.50
N GLU A 114 6.42 -3.98 -10.73
CA GLU A 114 6.55 -3.19 -9.52
C GLU A 114 7.34 -3.88 -8.39
N ALA A 115 7.25 -5.20 -8.28
CA ALA A 115 7.97 -5.97 -7.27
C ALA A 115 9.50 -5.87 -7.40
N SER A 116 10.01 -5.49 -8.58
CA SER A 116 11.45 -5.27 -8.82
C SER A 116 11.99 -4.01 -8.16
N TYR A 117 11.12 -3.04 -7.91
CA TYR A 117 11.53 -1.67 -7.62
C TYR A 117 12.00 -1.48 -6.17
N ALA A 118 11.16 -1.80 -5.18
CA ALA A 118 11.42 -1.48 -3.78
C ALA A 118 12.69 -2.13 -3.22
N PRO A 119 13.02 -3.42 -3.47
CA PRO A 119 14.27 -4.03 -2.99
C PRO A 119 15.50 -3.36 -3.59
N ALA A 120 15.47 -3.06 -4.90
CA ALA A 120 16.58 -2.43 -5.58
C ALA A 120 16.82 -0.99 -5.11
N ALA A 121 15.74 -0.20 -4.95
CA ALA A 121 15.81 1.17 -4.46
C ALA A 121 16.37 1.25 -3.03
N ASN A 122 15.86 0.41 -2.13
CA ASN A 122 16.35 0.35 -0.74
C ASN A 122 17.83 -0.01 -0.66
N SER A 123 18.28 -0.99 -1.44
CA SER A 123 19.69 -1.38 -1.52
C SER A 123 20.55 -0.23 -2.07
N LEU A 124 20.08 0.46 -3.10
CA LEU A 124 20.80 1.59 -3.68
C LEU A 124 20.92 2.77 -2.72
N ILE A 125 19.87 3.11 -1.98
CA ILE A 125 19.88 4.16 -0.95
C ILE A 125 20.88 3.81 0.16
N GLY A 126 20.95 2.53 0.56
CA GLY A 126 21.93 2.04 1.53
C GLY A 126 23.37 2.31 1.14
N ASP A 127 23.70 2.18 -0.16
CA ASP A 127 25.04 2.41 -0.69
C ASP A 127 25.35 3.88 -1.04
N LEU A 128 24.31 4.70 -1.27
CA LEU A 128 24.46 6.12 -1.58
C LEU A 128 24.67 7.00 -0.33
N PHE A 129 24.09 6.60 0.80
CA PHE A 129 24.07 7.42 2.00
C PHE A 129 24.73 6.74 3.19
N PRO A 130 25.69 7.41 3.87
CA PRO A 130 26.30 6.89 5.08
C PRO A 130 25.26 6.77 6.22
N ALA A 131 25.55 5.93 7.21
CA ALA A 131 24.62 5.57 8.28
C ALA A 131 23.91 6.77 8.94
N HIS A 132 24.64 7.87 9.19
CA HIS A 132 24.09 9.07 9.84
C HIS A 132 23.11 9.89 8.95
N ARG A 133 23.04 9.65 7.62
CA ARG A 133 22.11 10.29 6.67
C ARG A 133 21.11 9.34 6.06
N ARG A 134 21.30 8.03 6.23
CA ARG A 134 20.50 6.96 5.61
C ARG A 134 19.03 7.03 6.06
N ALA A 135 18.77 7.24 7.35
CA ALA A 135 17.42 7.36 7.88
C ALA A 135 16.67 8.55 7.24
N ARG A 136 17.32 9.70 7.08
CA ARG A 136 16.74 10.86 6.40
C ARG A 136 16.44 10.59 4.93
N ALA A 137 17.38 9.96 4.22
CA ALA A 137 17.18 9.59 2.80
C ALA A 137 16.04 8.60 2.63
N MET A 138 15.96 7.60 3.49
CA MET A 138 14.86 6.62 3.49
C MET A 138 13.52 7.28 3.81
N GLY A 139 13.47 8.21 4.76
CA GLY A 139 12.28 8.99 5.07
C GLY A 139 11.77 9.77 3.85
N ILE A 140 12.65 10.45 3.11
CA ILE A 140 12.28 11.16 1.88
C ILE A 140 11.76 10.19 0.82
N PHE A 141 12.42 9.04 0.63
CA PHE A 141 11.96 8.00 -0.28
C PHE A 141 10.54 7.51 0.07
N MET A 142 10.29 7.26 1.35
CA MET A 142 9.00 6.76 1.85
C MET A 142 7.87 7.80 1.75
N LEU A 143 8.15 9.10 1.66
CA LEU A 143 7.12 10.10 1.37
C LEU A 143 6.43 9.87 0.01
N GLY A 144 7.04 9.13 -0.89
CA GLY A 144 6.42 8.72 -2.15
C GLY A 144 5.10 7.98 -1.95
N LEU A 145 4.98 7.17 -0.88
CA LEU A 145 3.73 6.43 -0.56
C LEU A 145 2.56 7.40 -0.26
N PRO A 146 2.56 8.19 0.81
CA PRO A 146 1.42 9.04 1.13
C PRO A 146 1.16 10.10 0.07
N LEU A 147 2.19 10.64 -0.56
CA LEU A 147 2.01 11.64 -1.62
C LEU A 147 1.47 11.03 -2.91
N GLY A 148 1.86 9.80 -3.26
CA GLY A 148 1.30 9.06 -4.39
C GLY A 148 -0.19 8.75 -4.19
N LEU A 149 -0.56 8.28 -3.00
CA LEU A 149 -1.97 8.06 -2.62
C LEU A 149 -2.78 9.35 -2.71
N LEU A 150 -2.31 10.43 -2.10
CA LEU A 150 -2.99 11.74 -2.13
C LEU A 150 -3.17 12.22 -3.57
N LEU A 151 -2.10 12.20 -4.38
CA LEU A 151 -2.16 12.59 -5.77
C LEU A 151 -3.20 11.78 -6.54
N ALA A 152 -3.23 10.45 -6.35
CA ALA A 152 -4.19 9.57 -7.00
C ALA A 152 -5.64 9.93 -6.60
N PHE A 153 -5.95 9.99 -5.31
CA PHE A 153 -7.30 10.26 -4.84
C PHE A 153 -7.82 11.65 -5.24
N PHE A 154 -6.94 12.66 -5.29
CA PHE A 154 -7.35 14.01 -5.68
C PHE A 154 -7.46 14.23 -7.20
N THR A 155 -6.76 13.44 -8.01
CA THR A 155 -6.67 13.71 -9.46
C THR A 155 -7.40 12.70 -10.33
N ILE A 156 -7.47 11.42 -9.98
CA ILE A 156 -8.02 10.37 -10.84
C ILE A 156 -9.51 10.60 -11.10
N GLY A 157 -10.31 10.94 -10.08
CA GLY A 157 -11.73 11.25 -10.27
C GLY A 157 -11.97 12.45 -11.21
N ALA A 158 -11.12 13.48 -11.09
CA ALA A 158 -11.14 14.62 -11.99
C ALA A 158 -10.73 14.25 -13.43
N MET A 159 -9.72 13.37 -13.60
CA MET A 159 -9.34 12.86 -14.92
C MET A 159 -10.48 12.08 -15.58
N VAL A 160 -11.14 11.19 -14.84
CA VAL A 160 -12.30 10.43 -15.35
C VAL A 160 -13.40 11.38 -15.81
N LYS A 161 -13.72 12.40 -15.02
CA LYS A 161 -14.72 13.41 -15.37
C LYS A 161 -14.31 14.24 -16.58
N ALA A 162 -13.05 14.66 -16.68
CA ALA A 162 -12.58 15.54 -17.77
C ALA A 162 -12.54 14.82 -19.12
N PHE A 163 -12.25 13.53 -19.15
CA PHE A 163 -12.14 12.73 -20.37
C PHE A 163 -13.37 11.84 -20.63
N ASP A 164 -14.36 11.87 -19.73
CA ASP A 164 -15.55 10.99 -19.76
C ASP A 164 -15.18 9.51 -19.94
N SER A 165 -14.08 9.09 -19.32
CA SER A 165 -13.52 7.74 -19.48
C SER A 165 -12.70 7.30 -18.27
N TRP A 166 -13.04 6.15 -17.70
CA TRP A 166 -12.23 5.52 -16.66
C TRP A 166 -10.88 4.99 -17.17
N ARG A 167 -10.68 4.93 -18.49
CA ARG A 167 -9.44 4.49 -19.14
C ARG A 167 -8.37 5.57 -19.16
N ALA A 168 -8.76 6.85 -19.17
CA ALA A 168 -7.85 7.98 -19.28
C ALA A 168 -6.76 8.04 -18.19
N PRO A 169 -7.04 7.80 -16.90
CA PRO A 169 -6.02 7.79 -15.86
C PRO A 169 -4.87 6.84 -16.13
N PHE A 170 -5.11 5.68 -16.74
CA PHE A 170 -4.07 4.71 -17.05
C PHE A 170 -3.08 5.23 -18.11
N PHE A 171 -3.57 5.89 -19.15
CA PHE A 171 -2.69 6.47 -20.18
C PHE A 171 -1.88 7.64 -19.61
N ILE A 172 -2.52 8.49 -18.81
CA ILE A 172 -1.87 9.66 -18.18
C ILE A 172 -0.78 9.20 -17.21
N ALA A 173 -1.06 8.18 -16.39
CA ALA A 173 -0.13 7.65 -15.40
C ALA A 173 1.08 6.94 -16.04
N ALA A 174 0.90 6.30 -17.17
CA ALA A 174 1.98 5.59 -17.86
C ALA A 174 3.10 6.53 -18.36
N VAL A 175 2.75 7.77 -18.76
CA VAL A 175 3.71 8.71 -19.35
C VAL A 175 4.86 9.07 -18.39
N PRO A 176 4.61 9.58 -17.17
CA PRO A 176 5.70 9.89 -16.24
C PRO A 176 6.50 8.65 -15.84
N GLY A 177 5.87 7.49 -15.72
CA GLY A 177 6.55 6.23 -15.44
C GLY A 177 7.54 5.83 -16.54
N LEU A 178 7.14 5.91 -17.81
CA LEU A 178 8.03 5.62 -18.95
C LEU A 178 9.19 6.61 -19.02
N ILE A 179 8.96 7.89 -18.76
CA ILE A 179 10.02 8.91 -18.70
C ILE A 179 11.00 8.58 -17.58
N LEU A 180 10.52 8.25 -16.39
CA LEU A 180 11.38 7.88 -15.26
C LEU A 180 12.14 6.58 -15.53
N ALA A 181 11.57 5.62 -16.25
CA ALA A 181 12.27 4.40 -16.65
C ALA A 181 13.53 4.72 -17.45
N ILE A 182 13.46 5.65 -18.38
CA ILE A 182 14.62 6.11 -19.14
C ILE A 182 15.72 6.65 -18.21
N PHE A 183 15.34 7.51 -17.27
CA PHE A 183 16.32 8.08 -16.32
C PHE A 183 16.94 7.00 -15.40
N MET A 184 16.20 5.95 -15.05
CA MET A 184 16.74 4.84 -14.24
C MET A 184 17.92 4.14 -14.93
N PHE A 185 17.91 3.97 -16.26
CA PHE A 185 19.02 3.35 -16.99
C PHE A 185 20.31 4.18 -16.94
N PHE A 186 20.22 5.50 -16.73
CA PHE A 186 21.38 6.39 -16.66
C PHE A 186 21.92 6.56 -15.23
N ILE A 187 21.35 5.93 -14.21
CA ILE A 187 21.85 5.98 -12.85
C ILE A 187 23.20 5.25 -12.79
N LYS A 188 24.24 5.98 -12.39
CA LYS A 188 25.54 5.38 -12.07
C LYS A 188 25.50 4.80 -10.65
N GLU A 189 25.54 3.49 -10.58
CA GLU A 189 25.49 2.79 -9.29
C GLU A 189 26.82 2.93 -8.53
N PRO A 190 26.78 3.22 -7.21
CA PRO A 190 27.96 3.09 -6.37
C PRO A 190 28.34 1.62 -6.21
N LYS A 191 29.58 1.35 -5.84
CA LYS A 191 29.99 0.01 -5.41
C LYS A 191 29.17 -0.43 -4.21
N ARG A 192 28.87 -1.72 -4.13
CA ARG A 192 28.11 -2.28 -2.99
C ARG A 192 28.89 -2.06 -1.71
N GLY A 193 28.21 -1.60 -0.66
CA GLY A 193 28.82 -1.25 0.62
C GLY A 193 29.65 0.05 0.59
N ALA A 194 29.55 0.88 -0.46
CA ALA A 194 30.36 2.09 -0.61
C ALA A 194 30.18 3.13 0.52
N ALA A 195 29.05 3.11 1.20
CA ALA A 195 28.75 4.02 2.31
C ALA A 195 28.99 3.41 3.69
N GLU A 196 29.43 2.16 3.79
CA GLU A 196 29.70 1.47 5.06
C GLU A 196 31.15 1.69 5.51
N THR A 197 31.32 2.15 6.75
CA THR A 197 32.63 2.42 7.35
C THR A 197 33.25 1.22 8.08
N VAL A 198 32.45 0.19 8.37
CA VAL A 198 32.88 -1.01 9.09
C VAL A 198 32.27 -2.24 8.41
N GLN A 199 33.11 -3.20 8.03
CA GLN A 199 32.64 -4.53 7.68
C GLN A 199 32.13 -5.22 8.96
N VAL A 200 30.83 -5.22 9.14
CA VAL A 200 30.22 -6.05 10.21
C VAL A 200 30.47 -7.50 9.85
N SER A 201 31.29 -8.18 10.63
CA SER A 201 31.51 -9.63 10.54
C SER A 201 30.12 -10.31 10.58
N GLN A 202 29.71 -10.87 9.44
CA GLN A 202 28.47 -11.61 9.32
C GLN A 202 28.74 -13.06 9.76
N GLU A 203 28.81 -13.29 11.06
CA GLU A 203 28.63 -14.63 11.56
C GLU A 203 27.26 -15.14 11.15
N LYS A 204 27.20 -16.20 10.39
CA LYS A 204 25.96 -16.83 9.96
C LYS A 204 25.19 -17.32 11.20
N VAL A 205 24.00 -16.77 11.42
CA VAL A 205 23.09 -17.29 12.45
C VAL A 205 22.52 -18.62 11.95
N ASP A 206 22.70 -19.70 12.71
CA ASP A 206 22.11 -20.99 12.36
C ASP A 206 20.58 -20.96 12.55
N LYS A 207 19.83 -21.47 11.55
CA LYS A 207 18.36 -21.58 11.54
C LYS A 207 17.62 -20.28 11.91
N PRO A 208 17.87 -19.14 11.22
CA PRO A 208 17.35 -17.82 11.59
C PRO A 208 15.81 -17.79 11.68
N ILE A 209 15.12 -18.43 10.74
CA ILE A 209 13.64 -18.47 10.72
C ILE A 209 13.10 -19.17 11.96
N ARG A 210 13.67 -20.32 12.35
CA ARG A 210 13.23 -21.07 13.53
C ARG A 210 13.41 -20.27 14.82
N ARG A 211 14.51 -19.51 14.93
CA ARG A 211 14.75 -18.64 16.09
C ARG A 211 13.72 -17.52 16.18
N ILE A 212 13.40 -16.88 15.06
CA ILE A 212 12.38 -15.81 15.02
C ILE A 212 11.01 -16.36 15.37
N LEU A 213 10.60 -17.49 14.77
CA LEU A 213 9.30 -18.12 15.06
C LEU A 213 9.20 -18.70 16.47
N ALA A 214 10.32 -18.89 17.17
CA ALA A 214 10.34 -19.28 18.58
C ALA A 214 10.05 -18.11 19.55
N VAL A 215 9.97 -16.86 19.06
CA VAL A 215 9.62 -15.68 19.88
C VAL A 215 8.09 -15.52 19.91
N PRO A 216 7.40 -15.82 21.02
CA PRO A 216 5.93 -15.77 21.07
C PRO A 216 5.37 -14.38 20.75
N THR A 217 6.01 -13.33 21.25
CA THR A 217 5.61 -11.95 20.98
C THR A 217 5.63 -11.64 19.47
N PHE A 218 6.64 -12.14 18.74
CA PHE A 218 6.71 -11.98 17.29
C PHE A 218 5.50 -12.61 16.59
N LEU A 219 5.08 -13.82 17.00
CA LEU A 219 3.91 -14.50 16.42
C LEU A 219 2.61 -13.72 16.67
N TRP A 220 2.43 -13.17 17.88
CA TRP A 220 1.28 -12.32 18.19
C TRP A 220 1.28 -11.03 17.36
N LEU A 221 2.44 -10.41 17.14
CA LEU A 221 2.57 -9.24 16.30
C LEU A 221 2.24 -9.56 14.82
N VAL A 222 2.67 -10.73 14.33
CA VAL A 222 2.31 -11.20 12.97
C VAL A 222 0.80 -11.41 12.86
N MET A 223 0.17 -12.04 13.85
CA MET A 223 -1.28 -12.27 13.86
C MET A 223 -2.06 -10.94 13.90
N ALA A 224 -1.65 -10.02 14.78
CA ALA A 224 -2.25 -8.69 14.84
C ALA A 224 -2.09 -7.93 13.51
N GLY A 225 -0.89 -8.01 12.90
CA GLY A 225 -0.61 -7.43 11.60
C GLY A 225 -1.46 -8.01 10.48
N LEU A 226 -1.65 -9.33 10.46
CA LEU A 226 -2.51 -10.03 9.51
C LEU A 226 -3.96 -9.50 9.58
N CYS A 227 -4.55 -9.50 10.78
CA CYS A 227 -5.92 -9.01 10.99
C CYS A 227 -6.06 -7.54 10.62
N PHE A 228 -5.10 -6.72 11.02
CA PHE A 228 -5.09 -5.29 10.70
C PHE A 228 -4.98 -5.04 9.19
N ASN A 229 -4.08 -5.75 8.52
CA ASN A 229 -3.89 -5.58 7.09
C ASN A 229 -5.06 -6.12 6.27
N PHE A 230 -5.70 -7.21 6.74
CA PHE A 230 -6.95 -7.71 6.18
C PHE A 230 -8.03 -6.60 6.16
N ALA A 231 -8.30 -5.98 7.29
CA ALA A 231 -9.27 -4.90 7.41
C ALA A 231 -8.89 -3.68 6.56
N THR A 232 -7.62 -3.26 6.60
CA THR A 232 -7.12 -2.08 5.89
C THR A 232 -7.22 -2.24 4.38
N TYR A 233 -6.82 -3.41 3.84
CA TYR A 233 -6.87 -3.65 2.40
C TYR A 233 -8.31 -3.82 1.90
N ALA A 234 -9.18 -4.47 2.68
CA ALA A 234 -10.60 -4.55 2.37
C ALA A 234 -11.23 -3.16 2.31
N CYS A 235 -11.03 -2.34 3.36
CA CYS A 235 -11.51 -0.95 3.36
C CYS A 235 -10.97 -0.14 2.18
N ASN A 236 -9.68 -0.18 1.92
CA ASN A 236 -9.09 0.56 0.80
C ASN A 236 -9.67 0.17 -0.57
N SER A 237 -10.05 -1.11 -0.73
CA SER A 237 -10.64 -1.60 -1.98
C SER A 237 -12.09 -1.18 -2.18
N PHE A 238 -12.85 -1.05 -1.09
CA PHE A 238 -14.30 -0.82 -1.18
C PHE A 238 -14.77 0.55 -0.65
N LEU A 239 -13.89 1.38 -0.09
CA LEU A 239 -14.32 2.67 0.48
C LEU A 239 -14.88 3.62 -0.58
N VAL A 240 -14.23 3.75 -1.77
CA VAL A 240 -14.76 4.56 -2.87
C VAL A 240 -16.09 4.00 -3.39
N PRO A 241 -16.20 2.68 -3.73
CA PRO A 241 -17.49 2.08 -4.07
C PRO A 241 -18.58 2.28 -3.02
N MET A 242 -18.25 2.14 -1.73
CA MET A 242 -19.21 2.36 -0.64
C MET A 242 -19.73 3.79 -0.63
N LEU A 243 -18.85 4.79 -0.77
CA LEU A 243 -19.25 6.19 -0.82
C LEU A 243 -20.13 6.47 -2.05
N GLN A 244 -19.85 5.85 -3.19
CA GLN A 244 -20.66 6.00 -4.39
C GLN A 244 -22.02 5.32 -4.28
N ARG A 245 -22.07 4.06 -3.81
CA ARG A 245 -23.31 3.27 -3.78
C ARG A 245 -24.21 3.65 -2.62
N TYR A 246 -23.65 3.78 -1.41
CA TYR A 246 -24.43 4.01 -0.19
C TYR A 246 -24.77 5.49 0.01
N PHE A 247 -23.79 6.39 -0.17
CA PHE A 247 -23.99 7.83 -0.02
C PHE A 247 -24.33 8.56 -1.32
N LEU A 248 -24.37 7.83 -2.46
CA LEU A 248 -24.69 8.35 -3.80
C LEU A 248 -23.74 9.48 -4.25
N MET A 249 -22.48 9.44 -3.82
CA MET A 249 -21.50 10.46 -4.18
C MET A 249 -21.00 10.28 -5.62
N PRO A 250 -20.79 11.37 -6.35
CA PRO A 250 -20.02 11.33 -7.61
C PRO A 250 -18.62 10.79 -7.37
N LEU A 251 -18.05 10.08 -8.36
CA LEU A 251 -16.73 9.45 -8.26
C LEU A 251 -15.63 10.42 -7.77
N GLN A 252 -15.62 11.65 -8.30
CA GLN A 252 -14.63 12.65 -7.93
C GLN A 252 -14.71 13.01 -6.44
N GLU A 253 -15.90 13.21 -5.91
CA GLU A 253 -16.12 13.55 -4.50
C GLU A 253 -15.82 12.38 -3.58
N ALA A 254 -16.23 11.16 -3.96
CA ALA A 254 -15.93 9.93 -3.25
C ALA A 254 -14.41 9.67 -3.17
N ALA A 255 -13.69 9.90 -4.27
CA ALA A 255 -12.23 9.77 -4.29
C ALA A 255 -11.55 10.80 -3.38
N VAL A 256 -11.96 12.08 -3.43
CA VAL A 256 -11.42 13.14 -2.55
C VAL A 256 -11.70 12.83 -1.08
N ALA A 257 -12.93 12.42 -0.74
CA ALA A 257 -13.27 12.03 0.63
C ALA A 257 -12.41 10.85 1.11
N THR A 258 -12.20 9.83 0.27
CA THR A 258 -11.30 8.72 0.56
C THR A 258 -9.85 9.19 0.73
N GLY A 259 -9.39 10.13 -0.09
CA GLY A 259 -8.07 10.76 0.03
C GLY A 259 -7.88 11.47 1.36
N MET A 260 -8.91 12.16 1.86
CA MET A 260 -8.90 12.77 3.20
C MET A 260 -8.83 11.69 4.30
N ILE A 261 -9.68 10.66 4.20
CA ILE A 261 -9.75 9.58 5.19
C ILE A 261 -8.44 8.78 5.23
N VAL A 262 -7.90 8.35 4.08
CA VAL A 262 -6.76 7.44 4.02
C VAL A 262 -5.44 8.18 3.90
N GLY A 263 -5.36 9.17 3.02
CA GLY A 263 -4.11 9.85 2.66
C GLY A 263 -3.68 10.88 3.71
N VAL A 264 -4.54 11.86 3.99
CA VAL A 264 -4.21 12.95 4.94
C VAL A 264 -4.05 12.39 6.36
N THR A 265 -4.97 11.54 6.81
CA THR A 265 -4.86 10.96 8.15
C THR A 265 -3.67 10.02 8.27
N GLY A 266 -3.30 9.33 7.19
CA GLY A 266 -2.10 8.50 7.14
C GLY A 266 -0.83 9.31 7.35
N LEU A 267 -0.71 10.44 6.66
CA LEU A 267 0.44 11.34 6.82
C LEU A 267 0.55 11.85 8.25
N VAL A 268 -0.56 12.29 8.84
CA VAL A 268 -0.61 12.82 10.20
C VAL A 268 -0.42 11.69 11.24
N GLY A 269 -1.13 10.57 11.09
CA GLY A 269 -1.08 9.43 12.02
C GLY A 269 0.31 8.80 12.11
N LEU A 270 0.96 8.54 10.96
CA LEU A 270 2.31 7.97 10.95
C LEU A 270 3.35 8.90 11.60
N THR A 271 3.23 10.22 11.40
CA THR A 271 4.21 11.17 11.94
C THR A 271 4.00 11.45 13.41
N LEU A 272 2.79 11.88 13.80
CA LEU A 272 2.47 12.20 15.19
C LEU A 272 2.39 10.95 16.07
N GLY A 273 1.85 9.86 15.52
CA GLY A 273 1.73 8.60 16.24
C GLY A 273 3.07 8.01 16.65
N GLY A 274 4.06 8.05 15.77
CA GLY A 274 5.42 7.63 16.10
C GLY A 274 6.04 8.45 17.23
N TRP A 275 5.90 9.77 17.18
CA TRP A 275 6.41 10.66 18.22
C TRP A 275 5.72 10.42 19.58
N ILE A 276 4.39 10.27 19.61
CA ILE A 276 3.64 9.96 20.82
C ILE A 276 4.03 8.60 21.38
N ALA A 277 4.13 7.58 20.53
CA ALA A 277 4.52 6.23 20.92
C ALA A 277 5.90 6.19 21.58
N ASP A 278 6.88 6.90 21.04
CA ASP A 278 8.22 6.99 21.60
C ASP A 278 8.22 7.71 22.97
N LYS A 279 7.43 8.78 23.11
CA LYS A 279 7.31 9.50 24.38
C LYS A 279 6.66 8.65 25.48
N ILE A 280 5.68 7.83 25.12
CA ILE A 280 5.04 6.89 26.07
C ILE A 280 6.02 5.77 26.43
N HIS A 281 6.76 5.24 25.45
CA HIS A 281 7.73 4.17 25.66
C HIS A 281 8.88 4.56 26.58
N GLN A 282 9.30 5.83 26.56
CA GLN A 282 10.30 6.36 27.51
C GLN A 282 9.84 6.28 28.98
N ARG A 283 8.52 6.24 29.24
CA ARG A 283 7.94 6.17 30.59
C ARG A 283 7.47 4.78 30.98
N VAL A 284 7.06 3.95 30.02
CA VAL A 284 6.49 2.62 30.24
C VAL A 284 7.13 1.63 29.29
N ALA A 285 7.72 0.56 29.81
CA ALA A 285 8.49 -0.44 29.04
C ALA A 285 7.72 -0.99 27.81
N ASN A 286 6.40 -1.24 27.94
CA ASN A 286 5.55 -1.72 26.84
C ASN A 286 4.71 -0.59 26.21
N GLY A 287 5.12 0.66 26.38
CA GLY A 287 4.32 1.84 26.03
C GLY A 287 3.90 1.89 24.56
N ARG A 288 4.75 1.48 23.63
CA ARG A 288 4.41 1.43 22.20
C ARG A 288 3.27 0.46 21.91
N LEU A 289 3.32 -0.76 22.48
CA LEU A 289 2.28 -1.77 22.27
C LEU A 289 0.96 -1.39 22.95
N LEU A 290 1.02 -0.81 24.14
CA LEU A 290 -0.18 -0.28 24.81
C LEU A 290 -0.82 0.86 24.03
N PHE A 291 -0.02 1.76 23.48
CA PHE A 291 -0.51 2.85 22.63
C PHE A 291 -1.11 2.32 21.32
N ALA A 292 -0.49 1.30 20.71
CA ALA A 292 -1.05 0.63 19.52
C ALA A 292 -2.41 -0.01 19.84
N ALA A 293 -2.52 -0.77 20.93
CA ALA A 293 -3.77 -1.39 21.36
C ALA A 293 -4.87 -0.36 21.61
N PHE A 294 -4.57 0.71 22.37
CA PHE A 294 -5.49 1.82 22.61
C PHE A 294 -5.93 2.49 21.30
N SER A 295 -4.99 2.75 20.41
CA SER A 295 -5.28 3.34 19.10
C SER A 295 -6.19 2.45 18.25
N LEU A 296 -5.98 1.13 18.24
CA LEU A 296 -6.84 0.19 17.52
C LEU A 296 -8.27 0.13 18.13
N ILE A 297 -8.41 0.20 19.44
CA ILE A 297 -9.72 0.27 20.10
C ILE A 297 -10.48 1.51 19.63
N ILE A 298 -9.85 2.68 19.68
CA ILE A 298 -10.47 3.93 19.19
C ILE A 298 -10.83 3.81 17.70
N SER A 299 -9.90 3.31 16.90
CA SER A 299 -10.13 3.11 15.47
C SER A 299 -11.35 2.21 15.21
N THR A 300 -11.45 1.09 15.92
CA THR A 300 -12.57 0.14 15.80
C THR A 300 -13.89 0.78 16.21
N LEU A 301 -13.91 1.50 17.35
CA LEU A 301 -15.12 2.18 17.82
C LEU A 301 -15.59 3.27 16.85
N CYS A 302 -14.68 4.11 16.35
CA CYS A 302 -15.01 5.13 15.36
C CYS A 302 -15.52 4.51 14.05
N THR A 303 -14.85 3.48 13.55
CA THR A 303 -15.26 2.79 12.32
C THR A 303 -16.61 2.09 12.50
N ALA A 304 -16.81 1.36 13.60
CA ALA A 304 -18.07 0.70 13.89
C ALA A 304 -19.20 1.70 14.04
N TRP A 305 -18.98 2.81 14.76
CA TRP A 305 -19.99 3.85 14.90
C TRP A 305 -20.35 4.48 13.55
N ALA A 306 -19.35 4.82 12.73
CA ALA A 306 -19.58 5.41 11.42
C ALA A 306 -20.38 4.49 10.50
N LEU A 307 -20.11 3.19 10.53
CA LEU A 307 -20.85 2.19 9.73
C LEU A 307 -22.26 1.91 10.27
N HIS A 308 -22.48 1.90 11.60
CA HIS A 308 -23.77 1.61 12.21
C HIS A 308 -24.74 2.81 12.25
N ALA A 309 -24.25 4.03 12.14
CA ALA A 309 -25.07 5.23 12.26
C ALA A 309 -26.03 5.47 11.07
N GLY A 310 -26.10 4.57 10.12
CA GLY A 310 -26.97 4.66 8.96
C GLY A 310 -26.57 5.79 7.99
N ARG A 311 -27.54 6.30 7.22
CA ARG A 311 -27.31 7.45 6.33
C ARG A 311 -27.24 8.76 7.10
N ILE A 312 -26.24 8.89 7.97
CA ILE A 312 -25.87 10.15 8.59
C ILE A 312 -25.36 11.15 7.56
N GLU A 313 -25.28 12.41 7.99
CA GLU A 313 -24.65 13.45 7.19
C GLU A 313 -23.25 13.02 6.80
N ILE A 314 -22.96 13.03 5.49
CA ILE A 314 -21.71 12.51 4.93
C ILE A 314 -20.47 13.17 5.55
N GLY A 315 -20.57 14.46 5.90
CA GLY A 315 -19.49 15.17 6.59
C GLY A 315 -19.13 14.54 7.93
N VAL A 316 -20.14 14.09 8.69
CA VAL A 316 -19.96 13.39 9.98
C VAL A 316 -19.33 12.02 9.75
N PHE A 317 -19.81 11.26 8.75
CA PHE A 317 -19.20 9.98 8.37
C PHE A 317 -17.71 10.15 8.06
N VAL A 318 -17.36 11.05 7.14
CA VAL A 318 -15.98 11.33 6.73
C VAL A 318 -15.12 11.75 7.93
N ALA A 319 -15.64 12.62 8.79
CA ALA A 319 -14.90 13.10 9.97
C ALA A 319 -14.61 11.96 10.96
N VAL A 320 -15.62 11.19 11.35
CA VAL A 320 -15.45 10.09 12.33
C VAL A 320 -14.61 8.95 11.77
N PHE A 321 -14.83 8.59 10.52
CA PHE A 321 -14.04 7.56 9.84
C PHE A 321 -12.57 8.00 9.71
N SER A 322 -12.32 9.30 9.43
CA SER A 322 -10.97 9.88 9.39
C SER A 322 -10.28 9.79 10.75
N VAL A 323 -10.99 10.06 11.84
CA VAL A 323 -10.44 9.89 13.20
C VAL A 323 -10.07 8.42 13.44
N GLY A 324 -10.94 7.49 13.06
CA GLY A 324 -10.65 6.05 13.13
C GLY A 324 -9.37 5.68 12.38
N TRP A 325 -9.22 6.15 11.14
CA TRP A 325 -8.04 5.89 10.31
C TRP A 325 -6.76 6.55 10.84
N LEU A 326 -6.85 7.77 11.38
CA LEU A 326 -5.72 8.43 12.02
C LEU A 326 -5.13 7.57 13.15
N PHE A 327 -6.00 7.01 14.00
CA PHE A 327 -5.57 6.10 15.05
C PHE A 327 -5.10 4.74 14.52
N ALA A 328 -5.70 4.21 13.44
CA ALA A 328 -5.28 2.98 12.81
C ALA A 328 -3.82 3.02 12.34
N TYR A 329 -3.39 4.13 11.76
CA TYR A 329 -2.02 4.27 11.25
C TYR A 329 -0.93 4.18 12.33
N ASN A 330 -1.27 4.42 13.61
CA ASN A 330 -0.34 4.25 14.74
C ASN A 330 0.13 2.80 14.88
N PHE A 331 -0.67 1.83 14.39
CA PHE A 331 -0.30 0.43 14.38
C PHE A 331 1.05 0.19 13.70
N TYR A 332 1.26 0.74 12.52
CA TYR A 332 2.49 0.52 11.76
C TYR A 332 3.73 1.00 12.50
N THR A 333 3.71 2.24 13.01
CA THR A 333 4.84 2.84 13.71
C THR A 333 5.19 2.10 15.01
N CYS A 334 4.18 1.65 15.75
CA CYS A 334 4.36 0.94 17.00
C CYS A 334 4.80 -0.51 16.79
N VAL A 335 4.17 -1.24 15.87
CA VAL A 335 4.44 -2.67 15.67
C VAL A 335 5.78 -2.90 14.97
N TYR A 336 6.13 -2.07 13.98
CA TYR A 336 7.43 -2.22 13.30
C TYR A 336 8.60 -2.00 14.26
N THR A 337 8.49 -1.02 15.16
CA THR A 337 9.51 -0.81 16.19
C THR A 337 9.50 -1.92 17.23
N ALA A 338 8.33 -2.40 17.66
CA ALA A 338 8.23 -3.51 18.62
C ALA A 338 8.86 -4.81 18.09
N ILE A 339 8.69 -5.11 16.78
CA ILE A 339 9.38 -6.26 16.16
C ILE A 339 10.90 -6.11 16.29
N GLN A 340 11.43 -4.91 16.08
CA GLN A 340 12.87 -4.65 16.18
C GLN A 340 13.37 -4.74 17.64
N ASP A 341 12.51 -4.49 18.62
CA ASP A 341 12.84 -4.56 20.05
C ASP A 341 12.85 -6.01 20.57
N VAL A 342 11.97 -6.90 20.04
CA VAL A 342 11.83 -8.28 20.53
C VAL A 342 12.70 -9.29 19.79
N VAL A 343 13.31 -8.90 18.65
CA VAL A 343 14.16 -9.77 17.83
C VAL A 343 15.61 -9.32 17.90
N GLU A 344 16.51 -10.29 17.95
CA GLU A 344 17.95 -10.03 17.92
C GLU A 344 18.34 -9.11 16.76
N PRO A 345 19.25 -8.11 16.97
CA PRO A 345 19.63 -7.14 15.93
C PRO A 345 20.03 -7.77 14.59
N ARG A 346 20.69 -8.94 14.63
CA ARG A 346 21.14 -9.69 13.44
C ARG A 346 20.00 -10.32 12.64
N LEU A 347 18.83 -10.51 13.27
CA LEU A 347 17.65 -11.16 12.68
C LEU A 347 16.53 -10.18 12.30
N ARG A 348 16.68 -8.90 12.59
CA ARG A 348 15.65 -7.87 12.38
C ARG A 348 15.15 -7.79 10.92
N ALA A 349 16.07 -7.83 9.96
CA ALA A 349 15.70 -7.79 8.54
C ALA A 349 14.88 -9.02 8.13
N THR A 350 15.31 -10.21 8.56
CA THR A 350 14.58 -11.46 8.30
C THR A 350 13.21 -11.47 8.99
N ALA A 351 13.12 -10.97 10.22
CA ALA A 351 11.86 -10.86 10.95
C ALA A 351 10.89 -9.92 10.27
N MET A 352 11.36 -8.76 9.81
CA MET A 352 10.52 -7.83 9.04
C MET A 352 10.05 -8.43 7.72
N ALA A 353 10.91 -9.17 7.01
CA ALA A 353 10.52 -9.87 5.79
C ALA A 353 9.44 -10.93 6.03
N LEU A 354 9.57 -11.74 7.09
CA LEU A 354 8.55 -12.71 7.49
C LEU A 354 7.23 -12.04 7.91
N PHE A 355 7.32 -10.94 8.65
CA PHE A 355 6.17 -10.15 9.04
C PHE A 355 5.43 -9.61 7.81
N PHE A 356 6.13 -8.99 6.86
CA PHE A 356 5.52 -8.48 5.62
C PHE A 356 4.94 -9.60 4.75
N ALA A 357 5.60 -10.76 4.67
CA ALA A 357 5.05 -11.90 3.95
C ALA A 357 3.69 -12.32 4.54
N GLY A 358 3.57 -12.43 5.86
CA GLY A 358 2.30 -12.71 6.54
C GLY A 358 1.24 -11.63 6.26
N LEU A 359 1.61 -10.34 6.41
CA LEU A 359 0.71 -9.22 6.17
C LEU A 359 0.14 -9.21 4.75
N TYR A 360 1.00 -9.32 3.75
CA TYR A 360 0.59 -9.14 2.36
C TYR A 360 -0.06 -10.39 1.79
N LEU A 361 0.48 -11.58 2.02
CA LEU A 361 -0.08 -12.81 1.45
C LEU A 361 -1.43 -13.18 2.09
N LEU A 362 -1.53 -13.13 3.40
CA LEU A 362 -2.73 -13.56 4.10
C LEU A 362 -3.67 -12.40 4.45
N GLY A 363 -3.14 -11.30 4.98
CA GLY A 363 -3.96 -10.13 5.33
C GLY A 363 -4.42 -9.38 4.08
N GLY A 364 -3.49 -8.74 3.38
CA GLY A 364 -3.78 -7.91 2.21
C GLY A 364 -4.33 -8.69 1.03
N GLY A 365 -3.88 -9.94 0.83
CA GLY A 365 -4.36 -10.79 -0.26
C GLY A 365 -5.78 -11.31 -0.04
N LEU A 366 -6.16 -11.68 1.19
CA LEU A 366 -7.49 -12.26 1.46
C LEU A 366 -8.56 -11.20 1.75
N GLY A 367 -8.20 -10.05 2.32
CA GLY A 367 -9.15 -9.02 2.75
C GLY A 367 -10.16 -8.62 1.67
N PRO A 368 -9.73 -8.13 0.51
CA PRO A 368 -10.65 -7.67 -0.53
C PRO A 368 -11.56 -8.77 -1.07
N VAL A 369 -11.05 -9.98 -1.30
CA VAL A 369 -11.86 -11.07 -1.89
C VAL A 369 -12.89 -11.60 -0.90
N VAL A 370 -12.54 -11.70 0.38
CA VAL A 370 -13.48 -12.16 1.42
C VAL A 370 -14.56 -11.11 1.63
N VAL A 371 -14.22 -9.83 1.74
CA VAL A 371 -15.21 -8.77 1.93
C VAL A 371 -16.09 -8.61 0.69
N GLY A 372 -15.53 -8.71 -0.53
CA GLY A 372 -16.33 -8.72 -1.76
C GLY A 372 -17.33 -9.88 -1.81
N GLY A 373 -16.90 -11.10 -1.44
CA GLY A 373 -17.80 -12.26 -1.37
C GLY A 373 -18.89 -12.13 -0.31
N LEU A 374 -18.57 -11.57 0.86
CA LEU A 374 -19.56 -11.26 1.90
C LEU A 374 -20.56 -10.19 1.43
N SER A 375 -20.07 -9.14 0.75
CA SER A 375 -20.93 -8.10 0.17
C SER A 375 -21.94 -8.70 -0.82
N ASP A 376 -21.50 -9.54 -1.75
CA ASP A 376 -22.38 -10.22 -2.70
C ASP A 376 -23.41 -11.12 -1.96
N HIS A 377 -22.98 -11.85 -0.93
CA HIS A 377 -23.85 -12.71 -0.14
C HIS A 377 -24.96 -11.91 0.59
N PHE A 378 -24.58 -10.82 1.27
CA PHE A 378 -25.55 -9.97 1.97
C PHE A 378 -26.49 -9.25 1.01
N ALA A 379 -26.00 -8.77 -0.14
CA ALA A 379 -26.83 -8.18 -1.19
C ALA A 379 -27.88 -9.18 -1.69
N HIS A 380 -27.49 -10.43 -1.93
CA HIS A 380 -28.39 -11.50 -2.35
C HIS A 380 -29.42 -11.85 -1.27
N THR A 381 -29.00 -11.91 -0.01
CA THR A 381 -29.89 -12.17 1.11
C THR A 381 -30.91 -11.03 1.28
N ALA A 382 -30.48 -9.78 1.15
CA ALA A 382 -31.39 -8.62 1.18
C ALA A 382 -32.39 -8.64 0.02
N MET A 383 -31.97 -9.02 -1.18
CA MET A 383 -32.86 -9.19 -2.35
C MET A 383 -33.92 -10.24 -2.07
N LEU A 384 -33.54 -11.43 -1.57
CA LEU A 384 -34.47 -12.50 -1.28
C LEU A 384 -35.46 -12.13 -0.16
N SER A 385 -34.98 -11.46 0.89
CA SER A 385 -35.86 -11.04 2.00
C SER A 385 -36.88 -9.97 1.58
N ALA A 386 -36.55 -9.19 0.55
CA ALA A 386 -37.49 -8.22 -0.05
C ALA A 386 -38.44 -8.84 -1.09
N GLY A 387 -38.33 -10.14 -1.39
CA GLY A 387 -39.13 -10.82 -2.41
C GLY A 387 -38.84 -10.34 -3.84
N ALA A 388 -37.68 -9.75 -4.07
CA ALA A 388 -37.28 -9.22 -5.39
C ALA A 388 -36.64 -10.32 -6.25
N GLU A 389 -36.98 -10.36 -7.54
CA GLU A 389 -36.45 -11.33 -8.50
C GLU A 389 -35.15 -10.85 -9.16
N GLN A 390 -34.84 -9.55 -9.08
CA GLN A 390 -33.68 -8.97 -9.73
C GLN A 390 -32.79 -8.20 -8.74
N MET A 391 -31.47 -8.36 -8.91
CA MET A 391 -30.47 -7.62 -8.17
C MET A 391 -30.44 -6.15 -8.61
N THR A 392 -30.69 -5.24 -7.69
CA THR A 392 -30.62 -3.78 -7.93
C THR A 392 -29.40 -3.16 -7.26
N GLU A 393 -29.03 -1.96 -7.67
CA GLU A 393 -27.92 -1.21 -7.04
C GLU A 393 -28.22 -0.90 -5.56
N ALA A 394 -29.49 -0.78 -5.17
CA ALA A 394 -29.89 -0.62 -3.77
C ALA A 394 -29.50 -1.84 -2.91
N PHE A 395 -29.71 -3.07 -3.41
CA PHE A 395 -29.28 -4.29 -2.70
C PHE A 395 -27.77 -4.41 -2.62
N LYS A 396 -27.06 -4.05 -3.69
CA LYS A 396 -25.58 -4.02 -3.68
C LYS A 396 -25.02 -2.97 -2.71
N ALA A 397 -25.70 -1.84 -2.55
CA ALA A 397 -25.34 -0.85 -1.55
C ALA A 397 -25.51 -1.39 -0.12
N VAL A 398 -26.60 -2.13 0.15
CA VAL A 398 -26.84 -2.80 1.45
C VAL A 398 -25.81 -3.88 1.72
N GLY A 399 -25.44 -4.66 0.70
CA GLY A 399 -24.43 -5.71 0.86
C GLY A 399 -23.04 -5.19 1.22
N LEU A 400 -22.68 -4.01 0.72
CA LEU A 400 -21.36 -3.41 0.98
C LEU A 400 -21.32 -2.64 2.31
N HIS A 401 -22.44 -2.14 2.81
CA HIS A 401 -22.59 -1.45 4.09
C HIS A 401 -22.72 -2.42 5.25
#